data_8dcb912374ed4bf00c2de874bac18202
#
_entry.id   8dcb912374ed4bf00c2de874bac18202
#
_cell.length_a   1.000
_cell.length_b   1.000
_cell.length_c   1.000
_cell.angle_alpha   90.00
_cell.angle_beta   90.00
_cell.angle_gamma   90.00
#
_symmetry.space_group_name_H-M   'P 1'
#
loop_
_entity.id
_entity.type
_entity.pdbx_description
1 polymer ?
#
loop_
_entity_poly.entity_id
_entity_poly.type
_entity_poly.pdbx_seq_one_letter_code
_entity_poly.pdbx_strand_id
1 'polypeptide(L)'
;KNPLVIAEDLAEKFRKNLPKGISNVNFNGGYVNFFVDKNVLAKNVLAKVSKRDFGKIKGGRKRIGLEYPSPNTNKDLHVGHLRNISIGESILKILENAGEKVVHLNLFNDRGILIAKSMLGYELYARNSNPKSKGIKGDKFVGDLYIKFSKASEANKDLETKAQEKL
;
A
#
# COMPACT_ATOMS: atom_id res chain seq x y z
N LYS A 1 -13.74 32.83 39.61
CA LYS A 1 -14.30 31.60 40.25
C LYS A 1 -13.30 30.48 40.17
N ASN A 2 -13.18 29.67 41.22
CA ASN A 2 -12.26 28.55 41.27
C ASN A 2 -12.71 27.44 40.31
N PRO A 3 -11.90 26.98 39.32
CA PRO A 3 -12.24 25.92 38.41
C PRO A 3 -12.72 24.62 39.03
N LEU A 4 -12.19 24.27 40.21
CA LEU A 4 -12.59 23.08 40.97
C LEU A 4 -14.07 23.15 41.37
N VAL A 5 -14.49 24.27 41.96
CA VAL A 5 -15.89 24.49 42.37
C VAL A 5 -16.83 24.52 41.18
N ILE A 6 -16.39 25.08 40.08
CA ILE A 6 -17.18 25.12 38.85
C ILE A 6 -17.37 23.71 38.29
N ALA A 7 -16.32 22.89 38.23
CA ALA A 7 -16.39 21.51 37.75
C ALA A 7 -17.30 20.63 38.60
N GLU A 8 -17.23 20.78 39.93
CA GLU A 8 -18.09 20.07 40.89
C GLU A 8 -19.57 20.43 40.67
N ASP A 9 -19.90 21.73 40.67
CA ASP A 9 -21.26 22.22 40.45
C ASP A 9 -21.85 21.75 39.09
N LEU A 10 -21.04 21.80 38.05
CA LEU A 10 -21.45 21.29 36.72
C LEU A 10 -21.66 19.78 36.74
N ALA A 11 -20.77 19.01 37.32
CA ALA A 11 -20.92 17.55 37.40
C ALA A 11 -22.18 17.14 38.18
N GLU A 12 -22.49 17.83 39.29
CA GLU A 12 -23.74 17.60 40.02
C GLU A 12 -24.97 17.94 39.21
N LYS A 13 -24.97 19.05 38.47
CA LYS A 13 -26.09 19.41 37.61
C LYS A 13 -26.33 18.36 36.53
N PHE A 14 -25.27 17.85 35.90
CA PHE A 14 -25.37 16.79 34.88
C PHE A 14 -25.80 15.45 35.48
N ARG A 15 -25.40 15.10 36.70
CA ARG A 15 -25.87 13.88 37.39
C ARG A 15 -27.36 13.88 37.64
N LYS A 16 -27.98 15.04 37.91
CA LYS A 16 -29.42 15.15 38.11
C LYS A 16 -30.21 14.91 36.83
N ASN A 17 -29.63 15.20 35.69
CA ASN A 17 -30.23 14.97 34.39
C ASN A 17 -29.14 14.55 33.37
N LEU A 18 -28.86 13.25 33.35
CA LEU A 18 -27.82 12.70 32.48
C LEU A 18 -28.18 12.86 31.01
N PRO A 19 -27.27 13.37 30.18
CA PRO A 19 -27.47 13.42 28.74
C PRO A 19 -27.66 12.02 28.13
N LYS A 20 -28.45 11.93 27.09
CA LYS A 20 -28.72 10.67 26.40
C LYS A 20 -27.41 9.99 25.95
N GLY A 21 -27.24 8.72 26.33
CA GLY A 21 -26.06 7.95 25.99
C GLY A 21 -24.87 8.12 26.96
N ILE A 22 -25.04 8.88 28.03
CA ILE A 22 -24.08 9.01 29.14
C ILE A 22 -24.57 8.18 30.33
N SER A 23 -23.70 7.32 30.86
CA SER A 23 -23.99 6.46 32.01
C SER A 23 -23.62 7.10 33.33
N ASN A 24 -22.63 7.99 33.35
CA ASN A 24 -22.18 8.68 34.54
C ASN A 24 -21.45 9.98 34.20
N VAL A 25 -21.44 10.91 35.14
CA VAL A 25 -20.63 12.12 35.08
C VAL A 25 -19.85 12.26 36.37
N ASN A 26 -18.56 12.55 36.28
CA ASN A 26 -17.69 12.77 37.44
C ASN A 26 -16.85 14.02 37.23
N PHE A 27 -16.24 14.54 38.29
CA PHE A 27 -15.24 15.60 38.19
C PHE A 27 -13.92 15.14 38.82
N ASN A 28 -12.84 15.67 38.26
CA ASN A 28 -11.51 15.49 38.82
C ASN A 28 -10.69 16.75 38.55
N GLY A 29 -10.22 17.39 39.58
CA GLY A 29 -9.61 18.71 39.45
C GLY A 29 -10.62 19.70 38.79
N GLY A 30 -10.16 20.50 37.84
CA GLY A 30 -11.02 21.45 37.10
C GLY A 30 -11.76 20.85 35.89
N TYR A 31 -11.82 19.51 35.75
CA TYR A 31 -12.41 18.82 34.59
C TYR A 31 -13.70 18.11 34.98
N VAL A 32 -14.66 18.12 34.04
CA VAL A 32 -15.88 17.31 34.10
C VAL A 32 -15.76 16.15 33.12
N ASN A 33 -15.84 14.94 33.62
CA ASN A 33 -15.66 13.70 32.83
C ASN A 33 -17.00 13.04 32.59
N PHE A 34 -17.33 12.77 31.31
CA PHE A 34 -18.53 12.07 30.90
C PHE A 34 -18.20 10.62 30.54
N PHE A 35 -18.94 9.68 31.12
CA PHE A 35 -18.81 8.25 30.82
C PHE A 35 -19.91 7.82 29.89
N VAL A 36 -19.53 7.37 28.69
CA VAL A 36 -20.49 6.92 27.69
C VAL A 36 -21.08 5.57 28.09
N ASP A 37 -22.37 5.40 27.92
CA ASP A 37 -23.03 4.10 28.06
C ASP A 37 -22.49 3.11 27.01
N LYS A 38 -21.87 2.02 27.46
CA LYS A 38 -21.21 1.04 26.59
C LYS A 38 -22.20 0.35 25.65
N ASN A 39 -23.43 0.09 26.11
CA ASN A 39 -24.45 -0.56 25.29
C ASN A 39 -24.95 0.37 24.19
N VAL A 40 -25.15 1.66 24.51
CA VAL A 40 -25.55 2.68 23.54
C VAL A 40 -24.41 2.90 22.53
N LEU A 41 -23.16 2.95 22.99
CA LEU A 41 -21.99 3.07 22.12
C LEU A 41 -21.90 1.87 21.19
N ALA A 42 -21.94 0.65 21.71
CA ALA A 42 -21.86 -0.58 20.92
C ALA A 42 -22.97 -0.65 19.88
N LYS A 43 -24.24 -0.39 20.28
CA LYS A 43 -25.37 -0.37 19.35
C LYS A 43 -25.18 0.64 18.22
N ASN A 44 -24.75 1.86 18.55
CA ASN A 44 -24.53 2.91 17.56
C ASN A 44 -23.37 2.59 16.61
N VAL A 45 -22.27 2.03 17.13
CA VAL A 45 -21.09 1.65 16.32
C VAL A 45 -21.47 0.49 15.39
N LEU A 46 -22.07 -0.58 15.92
CA LEU A 46 -22.47 -1.75 15.12
C LEU A 46 -23.46 -1.37 14.02
N ALA A 47 -24.44 -0.51 14.33
CA ALA A 47 -25.38 -0.02 13.32
C ALA A 47 -24.70 0.79 12.21
N LYS A 48 -23.59 1.47 12.50
CA LYS A 48 -22.81 2.18 11.49
C LYS A 48 -21.89 1.25 10.70
N VAL A 49 -21.19 0.34 11.38
CA VAL A 49 -20.29 -0.63 10.75
C VAL A 49 -21.01 -1.54 9.77
N SER A 50 -22.28 -1.88 10.07
CA SER A 50 -23.13 -2.69 9.17
C SER A 50 -23.48 -1.98 7.85
N LYS A 51 -23.22 -0.69 7.73
CA LYS A 51 -23.40 0.05 6.48
C LYS A 51 -22.17 -0.08 5.59
N ARG A 52 -22.40 -0.28 4.27
CA ARG A 52 -21.32 -0.43 3.29
C ARG A 52 -20.43 0.81 3.12
N ASP A 53 -20.88 1.96 3.61
CA ASP A 53 -20.16 3.23 3.52
C ASP A 53 -19.46 3.63 4.84
N PHE A 54 -19.38 2.72 5.81
CA PHE A 54 -18.68 2.98 7.07
C PHE A 54 -17.21 3.32 6.82
N GLY A 55 -16.78 4.45 7.37
CA GLY A 55 -15.41 4.94 7.20
C GLY A 55 -15.15 5.68 5.89
N LYS A 56 -16.11 5.71 4.95
CA LYS A 56 -15.95 6.49 3.73
C LYS A 56 -16.07 7.98 4.01
N ILE A 57 -15.07 8.73 3.56
CA ILE A 57 -15.06 10.19 3.65
C ILE A 57 -15.69 10.74 2.36
N LYS A 58 -16.74 11.54 2.50
CA LYS A 58 -17.32 12.26 1.36
C LYS A 58 -16.54 13.56 1.16
N GLY A 59 -15.91 13.72 0.01
CA GLY A 59 -15.35 15.02 -0.35
C GLY A 59 -13.92 15.05 -0.86
N GLY A 60 -13.19 13.96 -0.89
CA GLY A 60 -11.92 13.87 -1.59
C GLY A 60 -12.14 14.09 -3.09
N ARG A 61 -11.40 14.98 -3.72
CA ARG A 61 -11.53 15.29 -5.16
C ARG A 61 -10.18 15.30 -5.87
N LYS A 62 -9.11 14.97 -5.17
CA LYS A 62 -7.78 14.93 -5.76
C LYS A 62 -7.66 13.69 -6.65
N ARG A 63 -6.99 13.88 -7.78
CA ARG A 63 -6.49 12.75 -8.57
C ARG A 63 -5.10 12.40 -8.08
N ILE A 64 -4.93 11.19 -7.59
CA ILE A 64 -3.67 10.69 -7.03
C ILE A 64 -3.18 9.57 -7.92
N GLY A 65 -1.99 9.74 -8.52
CA GLY A 65 -1.29 8.63 -9.17
C GLY A 65 -0.59 7.79 -8.12
N LEU A 66 -0.86 6.49 -8.10
CA LEU A 66 -0.19 5.54 -7.22
C LEU A 66 0.51 4.48 -8.04
N GLU A 67 1.84 4.50 -8.02
CA GLU A 67 2.67 3.56 -8.77
C GLU A 67 3.03 2.35 -7.93
N TYR A 68 2.64 1.18 -8.39
CA TYR A 68 3.06 -0.14 -7.92
C TYR A 68 2.55 -1.22 -8.89
N PRO A 69 3.12 -2.45 -8.90
CA PRO A 69 4.35 -2.89 -8.25
C PRO A 69 5.60 -2.54 -9.06
N SER A 70 5.49 -2.18 -10.34
CA SER A 70 6.54 -1.79 -11.28
C SER A 70 7.78 -2.72 -11.24
N PRO A 71 7.61 -4.05 -11.34
CA PRO A 71 8.73 -4.96 -11.30
C PRO A 71 9.55 -4.89 -12.61
N ASN A 72 10.83 -5.18 -12.53
CA ASN A 72 11.63 -5.37 -13.72
C ASN A 72 11.11 -6.56 -14.54
N THR A 73 10.96 -6.37 -15.84
CA THR A 73 10.34 -7.34 -16.77
C THR A 73 11.21 -8.57 -17.06
N ASN A 74 12.48 -8.51 -16.69
CA ASN A 74 13.51 -9.53 -16.98
C ASN A 74 13.91 -10.39 -15.77
N LYS A 75 13.08 -10.38 -14.70
CA LYS A 75 13.32 -11.16 -13.48
C LYS A 75 12.05 -11.83 -13.01
N ASP A 76 12.20 -12.99 -12.38
CA ASP A 76 11.10 -13.65 -11.68
C ASP A 76 10.62 -12.81 -10.49
N LEU A 77 9.32 -12.87 -10.19
CA LEU A 77 8.74 -12.24 -9.00
C LEU A 77 9.24 -12.94 -7.74
N HIS A 78 9.49 -12.16 -6.71
CA HIS A 78 9.90 -12.65 -5.40
C HIS A 78 9.12 -11.96 -4.27
N VAL A 79 9.33 -12.40 -3.02
CA VAL A 79 8.63 -11.89 -1.82
C VAL A 79 8.65 -10.35 -1.73
N GLY A 80 9.75 -9.69 -2.16
CA GLY A 80 9.82 -8.23 -2.20
C GLY A 80 8.76 -7.59 -3.10
N HIS A 81 8.45 -8.20 -4.25
CA HIS A 81 7.38 -7.73 -5.13
C HIS A 81 6.00 -7.95 -4.50
N LEU A 82 5.75 -9.10 -3.86
CA LEU A 82 4.50 -9.35 -3.14
C LEU A 82 4.28 -8.34 -2.02
N ARG A 83 5.34 -7.98 -1.29
CA ARG A 83 5.28 -6.92 -0.28
C ARG A 83 4.85 -5.58 -0.90
N ASN A 84 5.46 -5.17 -2.01
CA ASN A 84 5.11 -3.92 -2.69
C ASN A 84 3.66 -3.92 -3.19
N ILE A 85 3.20 -5.04 -3.76
CA ILE A 85 1.80 -5.22 -4.18
C ILE A 85 0.86 -5.04 -2.98
N SER A 86 1.13 -5.72 -1.87
CA SER A 86 0.28 -5.67 -0.68
C SER A 86 0.21 -4.27 -0.05
N ILE A 87 1.35 -3.56 0.00
CA ILE A 87 1.41 -2.19 0.50
C ILE A 87 0.67 -1.25 -0.44
N GLY A 88 0.96 -1.32 -1.74
CA GLY A 88 0.33 -0.47 -2.76
C GLY A 88 -1.19 -0.62 -2.78
N GLU A 89 -1.68 -1.86 -2.78
CA GLU A 89 -3.11 -2.17 -2.76
C GLU A 89 -3.80 -1.67 -1.47
N SER A 90 -3.11 -1.78 -0.33
CA SER A 90 -3.62 -1.26 0.94
C SER A 90 -3.74 0.27 0.93
N ILE A 91 -2.72 0.96 0.42
CA ILE A 91 -2.72 2.42 0.28
C ILE A 91 -3.82 2.86 -0.69
N LEU A 92 -3.96 2.17 -1.84
CA LEU A 92 -5.02 2.43 -2.82
C LEU A 92 -6.40 2.41 -2.15
N LYS A 93 -6.71 1.35 -1.42
CA LYS A 93 -8.00 1.20 -0.72
C LYS A 93 -8.22 2.25 0.36
N ILE A 94 -7.18 2.64 1.09
CA ILE A 94 -7.25 3.72 2.09
C ILE A 94 -7.60 5.05 1.41
N LEU A 95 -6.92 5.38 0.31
CA LEU A 95 -7.15 6.61 -0.43
C LEU A 95 -8.55 6.66 -1.07
N GLU A 96 -9.01 5.54 -1.64
CA GLU A 96 -10.36 5.42 -2.19
C GLU A 96 -11.44 5.59 -1.09
N ASN A 97 -11.23 4.99 0.09
CA ASN A 97 -12.11 5.20 1.24
C ASN A 97 -12.08 6.64 1.76
N ALA A 98 -10.95 7.33 1.63
CA ALA A 98 -10.83 8.76 1.91
C ALA A 98 -11.53 9.64 0.87
N GLY A 99 -12.14 9.04 -0.16
CA GLY A 99 -12.91 9.73 -1.20
C GLY A 99 -12.06 10.29 -2.33
N GLU A 100 -10.77 9.92 -2.41
CA GLU A 100 -9.88 10.37 -3.46
C GLU A 100 -10.05 9.53 -4.75
N LYS A 101 -9.76 10.12 -5.90
CA LYS A 101 -9.73 9.41 -7.17
C LYS A 101 -8.32 8.87 -7.42
N VAL A 102 -8.13 7.59 -7.15
CA VAL A 102 -6.81 6.95 -7.37
C VAL A 102 -6.69 6.46 -8.81
N VAL A 103 -5.55 6.73 -9.41
CA VAL A 103 -5.13 6.20 -10.72
C VAL A 103 -3.96 5.27 -10.46
N HIS A 104 -4.19 3.97 -10.68
CA HIS A 104 -3.13 2.97 -10.55
C HIS A 104 -2.18 3.07 -11.75
N LEU A 105 -0.90 3.25 -11.47
CA LEU A 105 0.17 3.35 -12.45
C LEU A 105 1.10 2.15 -12.31
N ASN A 106 1.55 1.62 -13.42
CA ASN A 106 2.55 0.56 -13.45
C ASN A 106 3.59 0.88 -14.50
N LEU A 107 4.85 0.97 -14.09
CA LEU A 107 5.97 1.26 -14.98
C LEU A 107 6.52 -0.05 -15.55
N PHE A 108 6.57 -0.16 -16.86
CA PHE A 108 7.29 -1.22 -17.55
C PHE A 108 8.69 -0.71 -17.89
N ASN A 109 9.68 -1.16 -17.13
CA ASN A 109 11.05 -0.75 -17.32
C ASN A 109 11.67 -1.49 -18.52
N ASP A 110 12.05 -0.75 -19.55
CA ASP A 110 12.66 -1.25 -20.79
C ASP A 110 14.10 -0.76 -20.99
N ARG A 111 14.64 -0.01 -20.03
CA ARG A 111 16.02 0.54 -20.09
C ARG A 111 16.76 0.29 -18.78
N GLY A 112 18.06 0.16 -18.89
CA GLY A 112 18.99 -0.03 -17.77
C GLY A 112 19.88 -1.23 -17.94
N ILE A 113 20.93 -1.30 -17.12
CA ILE A 113 21.98 -2.34 -17.23
C ILE A 113 21.42 -3.77 -17.15
N LEU A 114 20.36 -4.00 -16.38
CA LEU A 114 19.74 -5.33 -16.28
C LEU A 114 19.03 -5.73 -17.58
N ILE A 115 18.43 -4.76 -18.27
CA ILE A 115 17.83 -4.98 -19.58
C ILE A 115 18.89 -5.21 -20.62
N ALA A 116 19.95 -4.40 -20.64
CA ALA A 116 21.10 -4.57 -21.52
C ALA A 116 21.75 -5.96 -21.37
N LYS A 117 21.90 -6.47 -20.14
CA LYS A 117 22.34 -7.84 -19.86
C LYS A 117 21.43 -8.90 -20.45
N SER A 118 20.10 -8.72 -20.34
CA SER A 118 19.13 -9.64 -20.94
C SER A 118 19.17 -9.61 -22.46
N MET A 119 19.31 -8.43 -23.06
CA MET A 119 19.46 -8.27 -24.52
C MET A 119 20.73 -8.96 -25.01
N LEU A 120 21.86 -8.75 -24.35
CA LEU A 120 23.12 -9.41 -24.70
C LEU A 120 23.04 -10.92 -24.46
N GLY A 121 22.37 -11.37 -23.40
CA GLY A 121 22.07 -12.78 -23.17
C GLY A 121 21.25 -13.41 -24.30
N TYR A 122 20.27 -12.68 -24.82
CA TYR A 122 19.50 -13.12 -25.99
C TYR A 122 20.39 -13.25 -27.24
N GLU A 123 21.20 -12.25 -27.52
CA GLU A 123 22.10 -12.26 -28.68
C GLU A 123 23.11 -13.40 -28.64
N LEU A 124 23.68 -13.69 -27.47
CA LEU A 124 24.68 -14.72 -27.31
C LEU A 124 24.12 -16.15 -27.29
N TYR A 125 22.93 -16.33 -26.72
CA TYR A 125 22.45 -17.69 -26.38
C TYR A 125 21.13 -18.08 -27.04
N ALA A 126 20.38 -17.13 -27.62
CA ALA A 126 19.02 -17.41 -28.08
C ALA A 126 18.61 -16.70 -29.40
N ARG A 127 19.57 -16.16 -30.15
CA ARG A 127 19.32 -15.33 -31.35
C ARG A 127 18.32 -15.94 -32.34
N ASN A 128 18.28 -17.26 -32.46
CA ASN A 128 17.42 -18.00 -33.39
C ASN A 128 16.23 -18.67 -32.67
N SER A 129 15.93 -18.29 -31.46
CA SER A 129 14.81 -18.86 -30.68
C SER A 129 13.91 -17.76 -30.08
N ASN A 130 12.68 -18.14 -29.77
CA ASN A 130 11.72 -17.24 -29.16
C ASN A 130 10.85 -18.01 -28.16
N PRO A 131 10.13 -17.33 -27.27
CA PRO A 131 9.27 -17.97 -26.28
C PRO A 131 8.28 -18.98 -26.88
N LYS A 132 7.68 -18.64 -28.03
CA LYS A 132 6.69 -19.49 -28.70
C LYS A 132 7.32 -20.79 -29.21
N SER A 133 8.52 -20.72 -29.81
CA SER A 133 9.24 -21.91 -30.28
C SER A 133 9.70 -22.84 -29.13
N LYS A 134 9.85 -22.28 -27.92
CA LYS A 134 10.24 -23.03 -26.70
C LYS A 134 9.04 -23.49 -25.88
N GLY A 135 7.82 -23.05 -26.20
CA GLY A 135 6.62 -23.39 -25.44
C GLY A 135 6.58 -22.79 -24.03
N ILE A 136 7.30 -21.68 -23.77
CA ILE A 136 7.39 -21.04 -22.46
C ILE A 136 6.94 -19.58 -22.53
N LYS A 137 6.61 -18.99 -21.36
CA LYS A 137 6.24 -17.60 -21.27
C LYS A 137 7.43 -16.67 -21.57
N GLY A 138 7.14 -15.48 -22.11
CA GLY A 138 8.17 -14.49 -22.48
C GLY A 138 9.03 -14.02 -21.31
N ASP A 139 8.40 -13.75 -20.17
CA ASP A 139 9.09 -13.36 -18.93
C ASP A 139 10.06 -14.45 -18.44
N LYS A 140 9.62 -15.70 -18.47
CA LYS A 140 10.45 -16.85 -18.12
C LYS A 140 11.62 -17.02 -19.10
N PHE A 141 11.36 -16.89 -20.41
CA PHE A 141 12.40 -16.95 -21.44
C PHE A 141 13.48 -15.91 -21.23
N VAL A 142 13.11 -14.66 -21.01
CA VAL A 142 14.05 -13.56 -20.77
C VAL A 142 14.78 -13.70 -19.43
N GLY A 143 14.07 -14.13 -18.37
CA GLY A 143 14.66 -14.39 -17.07
C GLY A 143 15.74 -15.46 -17.10
N ASP A 144 15.49 -16.57 -17.79
CA ASP A 144 16.50 -17.65 -17.96
C ASP A 144 17.76 -17.17 -18.71
N LEU A 145 17.60 -16.32 -19.71
CA LEU A 145 18.70 -15.71 -20.45
C LEU A 145 19.49 -14.73 -19.57
N TYR A 146 18.82 -13.94 -18.76
CA TYR A 146 19.46 -13.06 -17.79
C TYR A 146 20.31 -13.86 -16.78
N ILE A 147 19.76 -14.94 -16.22
CA ILE A 147 20.47 -15.80 -15.28
C ILE A 147 21.69 -16.44 -15.94
N LYS A 148 21.54 -16.94 -17.18
CA LYS A 148 22.64 -17.52 -17.95
C LYS A 148 23.74 -16.51 -18.23
N PHE A 149 23.38 -15.29 -18.62
CA PHE A 149 24.33 -14.21 -18.84
C PHE A 149 25.06 -13.83 -17.55
N SER A 150 24.33 -13.67 -16.43
CA SER A 150 24.92 -13.29 -15.15
C SER A 150 25.97 -14.30 -14.68
N LYS A 151 25.68 -15.60 -14.80
CA LYS A 151 26.67 -16.65 -14.49
C LYS A 151 27.91 -16.60 -15.39
N ALA A 152 27.73 -16.32 -16.68
CA ALA A 152 28.83 -16.21 -17.61
C ALA A 152 29.68 -14.95 -17.34
N SER A 153 29.09 -13.85 -16.94
CA SER A 153 29.79 -12.61 -16.64
C SER A 153 30.60 -12.66 -15.33
N GLU A 154 30.27 -13.54 -14.39
CA GLU A 154 31.12 -13.81 -13.23
C GLU A 154 32.49 -14.36 -13.61
N ALA A 155 32.55 -15.20 -14.65
CA ALA A 155 33.79 -15.79 -15.18
C ALA A 155 34.48 -14.90 -16.21
N ASN A 156 33.76 -14.00 -16.88
CA ASN A 156 34.31 -13.15 -17.95
C ASN A 156 33.81 -11.70 -17.81
N LYS A 157 34.67 -10.84 -17.26
CA LYS A 157 34.34 -9.42 -17.02
C LYS A 157 34.12 -8.60 -18.31
N ASP A 158 34.63 -9.04 -19.46
CA ASP A 158 34.37 -8.36 -20.74
C ASP A 158 32.89 -8.33 -21.10
N LEU A 159 32.11 -9.30 -20.62
CA LEU A 159 30.67 -9.33 -20.83
C LEU A 159 29.98 -8.18 -20.09
N GLU A 160 30.43 -7.80 -18.92
CA GLU A 160 29.90 -6.64 -18.19
C GLU A 160 30.17 -5.33 -18.96
N THR A 161 31.37 -5.18 -19.50
CA THR A 161 31.73 -4.01 -20.33
C THR A 161 30.85 -3.94 -21.57
N LYS A 162 30.64 -5.05 -22.29
CA LYS A 162 29.73 -5.12 -23.44
C LYS A 162 28.29 -4.82 -23.09
N ALA A 163 27.82 -5.24 -21.90
CA ALA A 163 26.50 -4.88 -21.45
C ALA A 163 26.37 -3.38 -21.11
N GLN A 164 27.44 -2.77 -20.60
CA GLN A 164 27.49 -1.33 -20.36
C GLN A 164 27.49 -0.51 -21.65
N GLU A 165 28.22 -0.97 -22.67
CA GLU A 165 28.23 -0.34 -24.00
C GLU A 165 26.86 -0.40 -24.71
N LYS A 166 26.00 -1.35 -24.31
CA LYS A 166 24.65 -1.55 -24.87
C LYS A 166 23.56 -0.71 -24.17
N LEU A 167 23.89 -0.03 -23.11
CA LEU A 167 23.02 0.82 -22.32
C LEU A 167 22.77 2.17 -22.99
#